data_a2df81f57c24ecf728a3b9cdcd2fe065
#
_entry.id   a2df81f57c24ecf728a3b9cdcd2fe065
#
_cell.length_a   1.000
_cell.length_b   1.000
_cell.length_c   1.000
_cell.angle_alpha   90.00
_cell.angle_beta   90.00
_cell.angle_gamma   90.00
#
_symmetry.space_group_name_H-M   'P 1'
#
loop_
_entity.id
_entity.type
_entity.pdbx_description
1 polymer ?
#
loop_
_entity_poly.entity_id
_entity_poly.type
_entity_poly.pdbx_seq_one_letter_code
_entity_poly.pdbx_strand_id
1 'polypeptide(L)'
;MHSSYPESDLSGQAEGLSVTDLASQPNPSAGALKAVLWDMDGTLVDTEPYWIASEHELVAEFGGSWSRQQALTLVGQSLWFSAGVLQDAGITMSRREIIDELTRRVIARIQESLPWRPGARELLADLRDNGIRCALVTMSEGPLVREILAALPAGSFEFTVTGDQVEQGKPHPEPYLRAVQQLSQSDPTLLVQDCIALEDSVPGVQSAMAAGLLTIGIPHSVPLPADPGRVTWDTLAERRAEDLISLKAQGV
;
A
#
# COMPACT_ATOMS: atom_id res chain seq x y z
N MET A 1 55.77 51.97 -38.22
CA MET A 1 54.55 51.22 -38.68
C MET A 1 53.80 50.83 -37.43
N HIS A 2 52.78 51.64 -37.10
CA HIS A 2 51.86 51.37 -35.97
C HIS A 2 50.70 50.56 -36.51
N SER A 3 50.41 49.43 -35.87
CA SER A 3 49.20 48.64 -36.13
C SER A 3 48.31 48.76 -34.92
N SER A 4 47.15 49.39 -35.11
CA SER A 4 46.12 49.58 -34.12
C SER A 4 45.18 48.37 -34.17
N TYR A 5 44.87 47.76 -33.03
CA TYR A 5 43.79 46.80 -32.87
C TYR A 5 42.57 47.53 -32.29
N PRO A 6 41.33 47.23 -32.71
CA PRO A 6 40.17 47.81 -32.08
C PRO A 6 39.72 47.02 -30.85
N GLU A 7 39.38 47.75 -29.78
CA GLU A 7 38.70 47.23 -28.60
C GLU A 7 37.26 46.86 -28.95
N SER A 8 36.86 45.65 -28.71
CA SER A 8 35.45 45.19 -28.76
C SER A 8 34.82 45.33 -27.40
N ASP A 9 33.81 46.17 -27.36
CA ASP A 9 32.88 46.40 -26.25
C ASP A 9 32.07 45.13 -25.93
N LEU A 10 32.24 44.55 -24.75
CA LEU A 10 31.45 43.44 -24.19
C LEU A 10 30.63 43.94 -23.01
N SER A 11 29.58 44.74 -23.31
CA SER A 11 28.50 45.00 -22.36
C SER A 11 27.36 43.99 -22.57
N GLY A 12 27.55 42.73 -22.13
CA GLY A 12 26.49 41.74 -22.01
C GLY A 12 25.82 41.89 -20.65
N GLN A 13 24.58 42.36 -20.66
CA GLN A 13 23.70 42.40 -19.49
C GLN A 13 23.42 40.99 -19.04
N ALA A 14 23.89 40.60 -17.83
CA ALA A 14 23.43 39.41 -17.14
C ALA A 14 22.08 39.73 -16.49
N GLU A 15 20.98 39.31 -17.12
CA GLU A 15 19.65 39.27 -16.47
C GLU A 15 19.72 38.23 -15.35
N GLY A 16 19.79 38.70 -14.12
CA GLY A 16 19.69 37.87 -12.94
C GLY A 16 18.28 37.29 -12.79
N LEU A 17 18.15 35.97 -12.89
CA LEU A 17 16.93 35.26 -12.55
C LEU A 17 16.57 35.55 -11.08
N SER A 18 15.32 35.94 -10.85
CA SER A 18 14.78 36.24 -9.52
C SER A 18 14.73 34.96 -8.66
N VAL A 19 15.00 35.09 -7.35
CA VAL A 19 14.92 33.98 -6.37
C VAL A 19 13.52 33.34 -6.33
N THR A 20 12.48 34.05 -6.82
CA THR A 20 11.12 33.56 -6.97
C THR A 20 10.93 32.59 -8.15
N ASP A 21 11.78 32.64 -9.18
CA ASP A 21 11.71 31.74 -10.33
C ASP A 21 12.35 30.35 -10.04
N LEU A 22 13.14 30.23 -8.98
CA LEU A 22 13.73 28.96 -8.56
C LEU A 22 12.78 28.08 -7.74
N ALA A 23 11.69 28.65 -7.20
CA ALA A 23 10.70 27.91 -6.39
C ALA A 23 9.65 27.13 -7.21
N SER A 24 9.61 27.30 -8.54
CA SER A 24 8.64 26.68 -9.43
C SER A 24 9.23 25.67 -10.43
N GLN A 25 10.50 25.33 -10.30
CA GLN A 25 11.10 24.24 -11.09
C GLN A 25 10.78 22.89 -10.43
N PRO A 26 10.19 21.90 -11.15
CA PRO A 26 10.02 20.55 -10.60
C PRO A 26 11.38 19.99 -10.20
N ASN A 27 11.44 19.41 -9.01
CA ASN A 27 12.67 18.78 -8.49
C ASN A 27 13.13 17.70 -9.50
N PRO A 28 14.30 17.83 -10.15
CA PRO A 28 14.76 16.89 -11.17
C PRO A 28 15.06 15.48 -10.63
N SER A 29 14.93 15.24 -9.32
CA SER A 29 15.04 13.92 -8.68
C SER A 29 13.70 13.26 -8.42
N ALA A 30 12.57 13.91 -8.67
CA ALA A 30 11.25 13.27 -8.60
C ALA A 30 11.03 12.42 -9.86
N GLY A 31 11.29 11.13 -9.77
CA GLY A 31 10.98 10.17 -10.84
C GLY A 31 9.47 10.14 -11.14
N ALA A 32 9.11 9.72 -12.36
CA ALA A 32 7.71 9.50 -12.71
C ALA A 32 7.12 8.37 -11.86
N LEU A 33 5.84 8.47 -11.48
CA LEU A 33 5.13 7.35 -10.85
C LEU A 33 5.05 6.17 -11.83
N LYS A 34 5.64 5.04 -11.48
CA LYS A 34 5.65 3.83 -12.30
C LYS A 34 4.74 2.73 -11.76
N ALA A 35 4.58 2.65 -10.45
CA ALA A 35 3.76 1.61 -9.84
C ALA A 35 3.08 2.06 -8.54
N VAL A 36 1.92 1.44 -8.25
CA VAL A 36 1.20 1.55 -6.98
C VAL A 36 1.09 0.17 -6.35
N LEU A 37 1.55 0.08 -5.11
CA LEU A 37 1.51 -1.12 -4.29
C LEU A 37 0.33 -1.00 -3.33
N TRP A 38 -0.65 -1.87 -3.51
CA TRP A 38 -1.91 -1.84 -2.78
C TRP A 38 -1.90 -2.83 -1.63
N ASP A 39 -2.23 -2.40 -0.44
CA ASP A 39 -2.74 -3.31 0.56
C ASP A 39 -4.16 -3.78 0.19
N MET A 40 -4.62 -4.85 0.80
CA MET A 40 -5.91 -5.48 0.50
C MET A 40 -6.96 -5.22 1.56
N ASP A 41 -6.75 -5.75 2.76
CA ASP A 41 -7.74 -5.78 3.83
C ASP A 41 -7.82 -4.41 4.54
N GLY A 42 -8.91 -3.69 4.39
CA GLY A 42 -9.08 -2.32 4.89
C GLY A 42 -8.70 -1.24 3.88
N THR A 43 -7.95 -1.57 2.82
CA THR A 43 -7.52 -0.63 1.76
C THR A 43 -8.32 -0.82 0.46
N LEU A 44 -8.28 -2.02 -0.12
CA LEU A 44 -9.03 -2.37 -1.34
C LEU A 44 -10.46 -2.81 -1.00
N VAL A 45 -10.60 -3.65 0.02
CA VAL A 45 -11.85 -4.26 0.48
C VAL A 45 -12.00 -4.11 1.99
N ASP A 46 -13.23 -3.96 2.49
CA ASP A 46 -13.56 -3.89 3.92
C ASP A 46 -13.86 -5.29 4.48
N THR A 47 -12.86 -6.13 4.58
CA THR A 47 -12.98 -7.50 5.12
C THR A 47 -12.91 -7.56 6.64
N GLU A 48 -12.56 -6.48 7.31
CA GLU A 48 -12.37 -6.42 8.76
C GLU A 48 -13.59 -6.94 9.56
N PRO A 49 -14.84 -6.57 9.23
CA PRO A 49 -16.00 -7.12 9.93
C PRO A 49 -16.10 -8.64 9.82
N TYR A 50 -15.62 -9.22 8.73
CA TYR A 50 -15.64 -10.66 8.48
C TYR A 50 -14.58 -11.40 9.30
N TRP A 51 -13.38 -10.82 9.40
CA TRP A 51 -12.32 -11.31 10.27
C TRP A 51 -12.78 -11.28 11.74
N ILE A 52 -13.24 -10.13 12.23
CA ILE A 52 -13.72 -9.96 13.62
C ILE A 52 -14.83 -10.97 13.96
N ALA A 53 -15.80 -11.13 13.07
CA ALA A 53 -16.89 -12.09 13.28
C ALA A 53 -16.39 -13.53 13.32
N SER A 54 -15.45 -13.89 12.43
CA SER A 54 -14.86 -15.24 12.35
C SER A 54 -14.04 -15.59 13.58
N GLU A 55 -13.25 -14.62 14.07
CA GLU A 55 -12.45 -14.75 15.30
C GLU A 55 -13.36 -14.94 16.51
N HIS A 56 -14.39 -14.09 16.63
CA HIS A 56 -15.35 -14.16 17.73
C HIS A 56 -16.06 -15.52 17.79
N GLU A 57 -16.54 -16.01 16.65
CA GLU A 57 -17.20 -17.31 16.55
C GLU A 57 -16.23 -18.44 16.92
N LEU A 58 -15.01 -18.41 16.36
CA LEU A 58 -14.04 -19.48 16.62
C LEU A 58 -13.63 -19.52 18.09
N VAL A 59 -13.36 -18.38 18.74
CA VAL A 59 -13.03 -18.33 20.17
C VAL A 59 -14.22 -18.84 21.03
N ALA A 60 -15.45 -18.47 20.66
CA ALA A 60 -16.65 -18.93 21.37
C ALA A 60 -16.86 -20.45 21.29
N GLU A 61 -16.52 -21.09 20.16
CA GLU A 61 -16.56 -22.55 19.99
C GLU A 61 -15.64 -23.30 20.97
N PHE A 62 -14.55 -22.64 21.42
CA PHE A 62 -13.64 -23.16 22.44
C PHE A 62 -13.99 -22.69 23.87
N GLY A 63 -15.18 -22.06 24.04
CA GLY A 63 -15.67 -21.61 25.35
C GLY A 63 -14.99 -20.31 25.84
N GLY A 64 -14.22 -19.63 25.01
CA GLY A 64 -13.56 -18.37 25.29
C GLY A 64 -14.47 -17.15 25.07
N SER A 65 -13.94 -15.96 25.36
CA SER A 65 -14.56 -14.68 25.05
C SER A 65 -13.57 -13.83 24.26
N TRP A 66 -14.07 -13.19 23.19
CA TRP A 66 -13.27 -12.36 22.30
C TRP A 66 -13.95 -11.01 22.08
N SER A 67 -13.34 -9.94 22.55
CA SER A 67 -13.90 -8.60 22.41
C SER A 67 -13.48 -7.95 21.11
N ARG A 68 -14.30 -6.99 20.63
CA ARG A 68 -13.92 -6.15 19.49
C ARG A 68 -12.55 -5.46 19.70
N GLN A 69 -12.25 -5.03 20.93
CA GLN A 69 -10.98 -4.36 21.22
C GLN A 69 -9.78 -5.32 21.02
N GLN A 70 -9.92 -6.59 21.40
CA GLN A 70 -8.89 -7.61 21.14
C GLN A 70 -8.74 -7.87 19.64
N ALA A 71 -9.86 -8.03 18.91
CA ALA A 71 -9.82 -8.19 17.46
C ALA A 71 -9.09 -7.03 16.76
N LEU A 72 -9.36 -5.78 17.16
CA LEU A 72 -8.70 -4.60 16.58
C LEU A 72 -7.17 -4.59 16.79
N THR A 73 -6.62 -5.35 17.73
CA THR A 73 -5.16 -5.49 17.87
C THR A 73 -4.53 -6.36 16.80
N LEU A 74 -5.33 -7.12 16.07
CA LEU A 74 -4.90 -8.02 15.01
C LEU A 74 -4.91 -7.38 13.62
N VAL A 75 -5.53 -6.19 13.50
CA VAL A 75 -5.64 -5.46 12.23
C VAL A 75 -4.27 -5.22 11.61
N GLY A 76 -4.10 -5.66 10.36
CA GLY A 76 -2.86 -5.52 9.59
C GLY A 76 -1.71 -6.43 10.02
N GLN A 77 -1.90 -7.27 11.04
CA GLN A 77 -0.89 -8.25 11.47
C GLN A 77 -0.86 -9.48 10.55
N SER A 78 0.25 -10.25 10.61
CA SER A 78 0.30 -11.52 9.91
C SER A 78 -0.69 -12.53 10.53
N LEU A 79 -1.30 -13.38 9.70
CA LEU A 79 -2.21 -14.43 10.19
C LEU A 79 -1.52 -15.40 11.17
N TRP A 80 -0.20 -15.60 11.01
CA TRP A 80 0.59 -16.43 11.95
C TRP A 80 0.70 -15.82 13.35
N PHE A 81 0.86 -14.49 13.42
CA PHE A 81 0.84 -13.75 14.69
C PHE A 81 -0.57 -13.82 15.31
N SER A 82 -1.60 -13.50 14.52
CA SER A 82 -3.00 -13.51 14.96
C SER A 82 -3.42 -14.89 15.51
N ALA A 83 -3.05 -15.96 14.81
CA ALA A 83 -3.32 -17.34 15.29
C ALA A 83 -2.66 -17.64 16.64
N GLY A 84 -1.46 -17.09 16.89
CA GLY A 84 -0.81 -17.22 18.21
C GLY A 84 -1.59 -16.53 19.32
N VAL A 85 -2.06 -15.31 19.08
CA VAL A 85 -2.90 -14.56 20.03
C VAL A 85 -4.22 -15.28 20.30
N LEU A 86 -4.82 -15.89 19.28
CA LEU A 86 -6.05 -16.67 19.41
C LEU A 86 -5.83 -17.98 20.18
N GLN A 87 -4.65 -18.62 20.07
CA GLN A 87 -4.26 -19.74 20.95
C GLN A 87 -4.18 -19.30 22.41
N ASP A 88 -3.60 -18.12 22.68
CA ASP A 88 -3.55 -17.54 24.03
C ASP A 88 -4.94 -17.21 24.58
N ALA A 89 -5.92 -16.94 23.69
CA ALA A 89 -7.33 -16.77 24.04
C ALA A 89 -8.09 -18.10 24.27
N GLY A 90 -7.41 -19.26 24.20
CA GLY A 90 -7.95 -20.57 24.57
C GLY A 90 -8.25 -21.52 23.42
N ILE A 91 -7.97 -21.17 22.16
CA ILE A 91 -8.14 -22.07 21.03
C ILE A 91 -7.03 -23.15 21.06
N THR A 92 -7.42 -24.42 21.06
CA THR A 92 -6.47 -25.56 21.16
C THR A 92 -6.04 -26.12 19.80
N MET A 93 -6.47 -25.51 18.70
CA MET A 93 -6.00 -25.84 17.34
C MET A 93 -4.55 -25.39 17.14
N SER A 94 -3.84 -25.99 16.20
CA SER A 94 -2.57 -25.46 15.72
C SER A 94 -2.77 -24.11 15.01
N ARG A 95 -1.72 -23.28 14.93
CA ARG A 95 -1.81 -22.01 14.22
C ARG A 95 -2.26 -22.18 12.76
N ARG A 96 -1.78 -23.22 12.07
CA ARG A 96 -2.18 -23.49 10.69
C ARG A 96 -3.66 -23.80 10.57
N GLU A 97 -4.20 -24.64 11.45
CA GLU A 97 -5.63 -24.95 11.48
C GLU A 97 -6.49 -23.71 11.78
N ILE A 98 -6.04 -22.83 12.69
CA ILE A 98 -6.73 -21.55 12.97
C ILE A 98 -6.77 -20.68 11.71
N ILE A 99 -5.64 -20.51 11.04
CA ILE A 99 -5.54 -19.69 9.82
C ILE A 99 -6.45 -20.27 8.73
N ASP A 100 -6.41 -21.56 8.50
CA ASP A 100 -7.23 -22.23 7.47
C ASP A 100 -8.71 -22.07 7.77
N GLU A 101 -9.13 -22.23 9.03
CA GLU A 101 -10.52 -22.10 9.43
C GLU A 101 -11.03 -20.66 9.33
N LEU A 102 -10.26 -19.68 9.82
CA LEU A 102 -10.62 -18.27 9.69
C LEU A 102 -10.70 -17.85 8.22
N THR A 103 -9.71 -18.22 7.40
CA THR A 103 -9.71 -17.94 5.96
C THR A 103 -10.95 -18.53 5.28
N ARG A 104 -11.30 -19.77 5.60
CA ARG A 104 -12.52 -20.43 5.06
C ARG A 104 -13.79 -19.65 5.44
N ARG A 105 -13.92 -19.18 6.69
CA ARG A 105 -15.08 -18.40 7.15
C ARG A 105 -15.16 -17.05 6.43
N VAL A 106 -14.04 -16.37 6.31
CA VAL A 106 -13.97 -15.07 5.60
C VAL A 106 -14.32 -15.25 4.13
N ILE A 107 -13.78 -16.26 3.46
CA ILE A 107 -14.13 -16.58 2.05
C ILE A 107 -15.64 -16.81 1.90
N ALA A 108 -16.27 -17.58 2.79
CA ALA A 108 -17.71 -17.82 2.72
C ALA A 108 -18.52 -16.51 2.78
N ARG A 109 -18.13 -15.57 3.65
CA ARG A 109 -18.77 -14.25 3.74
C ARG A 109 -18.51 -13.37 2.51
N ILE A 110 -17.30 -13.42 1.96
CA ILE A 110 -16.95 -12.68 0.73
C ILE A 110 -17.77 -13.19 -0.46
N GLN A 111 -18.00 -14.49 -0.56
CA GLN A 111 -18.84 -15.07 -1.62
C GLN A 111 -20.30 -14.63 -1.52
N GLU A 112 -20.80 -14.31 -0.31
CA GLU A 112 -22.12 -13.72 -0.12
C GLU A 112 -22.13 -12.23 -0.47
N SER A 113 -21.11 -11.50 -0.05
CA SER A 113 -20.97 -10.05 -0.29
C SER A 113 -19.51 -9.61 -0.18
N LEU A 114 -18.99 -9.01 -1.25
CA LEU A 114 -17.63 -8.44 -1.27
C LEU A 114 -17.68 -6.92 -1.07
N PRO A 115 -17.34 -6.44 0.13
CA PRO A 115 -17.46 -5.03 0.47
C PRO A 115 -16.23 -4.25 -0.03
N TRP A 116 -16.38 -3.54 -1.14
CA TRP A 116 -15.32 -2.68 -1.67
C TRP A 116 -15.16 -1.41 -0.83
N ARG A 117 -13.91 -0.99 -0.64
CA ARG A 117 -13.65 0.34 -0.07
C ARG A 117 -14.08 1.44 -1.06
N PRO A 118 -14.68 2.54 -0.56
CA PRO A 118 -15.13 3.64 -1.43
C PRO A 118 -14.00 4.19 -2.29
N GLY A 119 -14.20 4.22 -3.61
CA GLY A 119 -13.24 4.72 -4.60
C GLY A 119 -12.11 3.76 -4.98
N ALA A 120 -11.95 2.62 -4.30
CA ALA A 120 -10.83 1.71 -4.55
C ALA A 120 -10.85 1.12 -5.96
N ARG A 121 -12.01 0.65 -6.42
CA ARG A 121 -12.16 0.08 -7.77
C ARG A 121 -11.97 1.11 -8.87
N GLU A 122 -12.52 2.29 -8.65
CA GLU A 122 -12.45 3.43 -9.56
C GLU A 122 -11.00 3.90 -9.73
N LEU A 123 -10.27 4.06 -8.62
CA LEU A 123 -8.86 4.43 -8.64
C LEU A 123 -7.99 3.34 -9.29
N LEU A 124 -8.24 2.06 -8.96
CA LEU A 124 -7.49 0.95 -9.56
C LEU A 124 -7.68 0.89 -11.09
N ALA A 125 -8.90 1.11 -11.56
CA ALA A 125 -9.19 1.19 -12.99
C ALA A 125 -8.51 2.38 -13.64
N ASP A 126 -8.57 3.56 -13.02
CA ASP A 126 -7.98 4.79 -13.52
C ASP A 126 -6.44 4.70 -13.61
N LEU A 127 -5.79 4.09 -12.61
CA LEU A 127 -4.35 3.81 -12.63
C LEU A 127 -3.96 2.94 -13.82
N ARG A 128 -4.69 1.85 -14.03
CA ARG A 128 -4.47 0.95 -15.17
C ARG A 128 -4.65 1.67 -16.51
N ASP A 129 -5.71 2.46 -16.64
CA ASP A 129 -6.02 3.18 -17.88
C ASP A 129 -4.98 4.28 -18.19
N ASN A 130 -4.26 4.76 -17.16
CA ASN A 130 -3.10 5.63 -17.27
C ASN A 130 -1.77 4.89 -17.40
N GLY A 131 -1.77 3.56 -17.53
CA GLY A 131 -0.56 2.75 -17.73
C GLY A 131 0.31 2.61 -16.47
N ILE A 132 -0.22 2.94 -15.27
CA ILE A 132 0.47 2.78 -14.01
C ILE A 132 0.30 1.34 -13.52
N ARG A 133 1.41 0.68 -13.26
CA ARG A 133 1.44 -0.71 -12.82
C ARG A 133 0.87 -0.83 -11.40
N CYS A 134 0.09 -1.87 -11.14
CA CYS A 134 -0.44 -2.15 -9.81
C CYS A 134 -0.03 -3.55 -9.35
N ALA A 135 0.41 -3.67 -8.09
CA ALA A 135 0.63 -4.95 -7.43
C ALA A 135 -0.08 -4.96 -6.08
N LEU A 136 -0.54 -6.14 -5.66
CA LEU A 136 -1.22 -6.32 -4.37
C LEU A 136 -0.22 -6.86 -3.34
N VAL A 137 -0.18 -6.27 -2.14
CA VAL A 137 0.75 -6.63 -1.06
C VAL A 137 -0.04 -6.78 0.24
N THR A 138 -0.38 -8.00 0.60
CA THR A 138 -1.26 -8.30 1.75
C THR A 138 -0.67 -9.34 2.68
N MET A 139 -1.12 -9.33 3.94
CA MET A 139 -0.81 -10.41 4.91
C MET A 139 -1.82 -11.56 4.86
N SER A 140 -2.90 -11.40 4.12
CA SER A 140 -3.79 -12.50 3.78
C SER A 140 -3.11 -13.51 2.85
N GLU A 141 -3.56 -14.76 2.91
CA GLU A 141 -2.94 -15.85 2.14
C GLU A 141 -3.61 -16.08 0.78
N GLY A 142 -2.91 -16.77 -0.10
CA GLY A 142 -3.32 -17.01 -1.49
C GLY A 142 -4.77 -17.46 -1.72
N PRO A 143 -5.37 -18.33 -0.90
CA PRO A 143 -6.77 -18.72 -1.07
C PRO A 143 -7.75 -17.54 -1.04
N LEU A 144 -7.64 -16.64 -0.05
CA LEU A 144 -8.50 -15.46 0.08
C LEU A 144 -8.25 -14.45 -1.05
N VAL A 145 -6.98 -14.21 -1.36
CA VAL A 145 -6.58 -13.28 -2.44
C VAL A 145 -7.19 -13.71 -3.77
N ARG A 146 -7.20 -15.01 -4.09
CA ARG A 146 -7.82 -15.51 -5.33
C ARG A 146 -9.31 -15.20 -5.43
N GLU A 147 -10.07 -15.33 -4.33
CA GLU A 147 -11.51 -14.99 -4.30
C GLU A 147 -11.74 -13.51 -4.60
N ILE A 148 -10.95 -12.62 -3.99
CA ILE A 148 -11.07 -11.17 -4.22
C ILE A 148 -10.68 -10.81 -5.65
N LEU A 149 -9.57 -11.36 -6.17
CA LEU A 149 -9.12 -11.09 -7.53
C LEU A 149 -10.10 -11.60 -8.60
N ALA A 150 -10.82 -12.69 -8.33
CA ALA A 150 -11.84 -13.20 -9.24
C ALA A 150 -13.01 -12.22 -9.46
N ALA A 151 -13.22 -11.28 -8.54
CA ALA A 151 -14.24 -10.23 -8.65
C ALA A 151 -13.74 -8.95 -9.35
N LEU A 152 -12.46 -8.91 -9.76
CA LEU A 152 -11.85 -7.80 -10.50
C LEU A 152 -11.64 -8.17 -11.97
N PRO A 153 -11.59 -7.19 -12.88
CA PRO A 153 -11.15 -7.42 -14.25
C PRO A 153 -9.78 -8.06 -14.29
N ALA A 154 -9.56 -9.00 -15.20
CA ALA A 154 -8.25 -9.62 -15.40
C ALA A 154 -7.18 -8.55 -15.67
N GLY A 155 -6.02 -8.70 -15.04
CA GLY A 155 -4.92 -7.74 -15.16
C GLY A 155 -5.07 -6.46 -14.33
N SER A 156 -6.02 -6.42 -13.37
CA SER A 156 -6.13 -5.30 -12.41
C SER A 156 -4.85 -5.17 -11.57
N PHE A 157 -4.26 -6.29 -11.21
CA PHE A 157 -2.93 -6.35 -10.60
C PHE A 157 -2.00 -7.19 -11.48
N GLU A 158 -0.74 -6.79 -11.60
CA GLU A 158 0.28 -7.52 -12.36
C GLU A 158 0.69 -8.81 -11.64
N PHE A 159 0.80 -8.73 -10.32
CA PHE A 159 1.04 -9.88 -9.43
C PHE A 159 0.59 -9.55 -8.00
N THR A 160 0.73 -10.54 -7.11
CA THR A 160 0.44 -10.42 -5.68
C THR A 160 1.64 -10.88 -4.85
N VAL A 161 1.85 -10.22 -3.71
CA VAL A 161 2.68 -10.68 -2.60
C VAL A 161 1.76 -10.96 -1.43
N THR A 162 1.68 -12.22 -1.01
CA THR A 162 0.75 -12.68 0.02
C THR A 162 1.49 -13.12 1.28
N GLY A 163 0.80 -13.18 2.42
CA GLY A 163 1.40 -13.48 3.72
C GLY A 163 2.11 -14.83 3.79
N ASP A 164 1.68 -15.81 3.00
CA ASP A 164 2.31 -17.13 2.88
C ASP A 164 3.55 -17.15 1.95
N GLN A 165 3.88 -16.04 1.32
CA GLN A 165 5.04 -15.90 0.43
C GLN A 165 6.23 -15.19 1.07
N VAL A 166 6.09 -14.63 2.27
CA VAL A 166 7.13 -13.86 2.97
C VAL A 166 7.55 -14.56 4.25
N GLU A 167 8.81 -14.38 4.65
CA GLU A 167 9.31 -14.91 5.93
C GLU A 167 8.92 -13.99 7.08
N GLN A 168 8.95 -12.67 6.84
CA GLN A 168 8.61 -11.64 7.80
C GLN A 168 7.49 -10.75 7.25
N GLY A 169 6.30 -10.88 7.85
CA GLY A 169 5.15 -10.06 7.48
C GLY A 169 5.25 -8.62 8.01
N LYS A 170 4.30 -7.76 7.61
CA LYS A 170 4.16 -6.40 8.13
C LYS A 170 4.18 -6.41 9.66
N PRO A 171 4.92 -5.52 10.36
CA PRO A 171 5.52 -4.26 9.88
C PRO A 171 6.93 -4.39 9.27
N HIS A 172 7.48 -5.61 9.09
CA HIS A 172 8.75 -5.78 8.41
C HIS A 172 8.65 -5.32 6.96
N PRO A 173 9.70 -4.69 6.37
CA PRO A 173 9.63 -4.15 5.01
C PRO A 173 9.62 -5.21 3.89
N GLU A 174 9.88 -6.48 4.21
CA GLU A 174 10.04 -7.56 3.24
C GLU A 174 8.89 -7.66 2.22
N PRO A 175 7.59 -7.57 2.59
CA PRO A 175 6.51 -7.69 1.61
C PRO A 175 6.59 -6.64 0.50
N TYR A 176 6.84 -5.40 0.88
CA TYR A 176 6.95 -4.29 -0.07
C TYR A 176 8.25 -4.32 -0.87
N LEU A 177 9.38 -4.64 -0.24
CA LEU A 177 10.66 -4.81 -0.93
C LEU A 177 10.59 -5.94 -1.96
N ARG A 178 9.91 -7.04 -1.64
CA ARG A 178 9.67 -8.14 -2.57
C ARG A 178 8.82 -7.71 -3.77
N ALA A 179 7.78 -6.90 -3.54
CA ALA A 179 6.96 -6.35 -4.60
C ALA A 179 7.78 -5.43 -5.54
N VAL A 180 8.59 -4.52 -4.99
CA VAL A 180 9.47 -3.66 -5.77
C VAL A 180 10.49 -4.49 -6.56
N GLN A 181 11.09 -5.50 -5.93
CA GLN A 181 12.03 -6.41 -6.59
C GLN A 181 11.37 -7.14 -7.77
N GLN A 182 10.14 -7.60 -7.61
CA GLN A 182 9.41 -8.28 -8.70
C GLN A 182 9.05 -7.33 -9.84
N LEU A 183 8.65 -6.08 -9.53
CA LEU A 183 8.45 -5.04 -10.54
C LEU A 183 9.73 -4.75 -11.33
N SER A 184 10.88 -4.69 -10.66
CA SER A 184 12.17 -4.39 -11.28
C SER A 184 12.69 -5.52 -12.17
N GLN A 185 12.18 -6.74 -12.08
CA GLN A 185 12.52 -7.83 -13.00
C GLN A 185 12.07 -7.56 -14.44
N SER A 186 10.93 -6.90 -14.61
CA SER A 186 10.39 -6.52 -15.93
C SER A 186 10.76 -5.08 -16.33
N ASP A 187 11.13 -4.22 -15.40
CA ASP A 187 11.68 -2.87 -15.62
C ASP A 187 12.90 -2.63 -14.73
N PRO A 188 14.12 -2.96 -15.18
CA PRO A 188 15.35 -2.75 -14.38
C PRO A 188 15.65 -1.29 -14.04
N THR A 189 14.93 -0.33 -14.61
CA THR A 189 15.05 1.10 -14.29
C THR A 189 14.09 1.54 -13.18
N LEU A 190 13.19 0.67 -12.73
CA LEU A 190 12.26 0.97 -11.65
C LEU A 190 13.00 0.96 -10.31
N LEU A 191 12.85 2.04 -9.57
CA LEU A 191 13.40 2.23 -8.24
C LEU A 191 12.27 2.29 -7.21
N VAL A 192 12.59 2.07 -5.93
CA VAL A 192 11.60 2.14 -4.85
C VAL A 192 10.90 3.50 -4.81
N GLN A 193 11.65 4.58 -5.06
CA GLN A 193 11.10 5.93 -5.13
C GLN A 193 10.16 6.17 -6.32
N ASP A 194 10.05 5.29 -7.30
CA ASP A 194 9.09 5.39 -8.40
C ASP A 194 7.73 4.76 -8.05
N CYS A 195 7.62 4.23 -6.83
CA CYS A 195 6.43 3.53 -6.33
C CYS A 195 5.74 4.32 -5.21
N ILE A 196 4.42 4.12 -5.09
CA ILE A 196 3.59 4.57 -3.97
C ILE A 196 2.95 3.35 -3.33
N ALA A 197 2.87 3.33 -1.99
CA ALA A 197 2.07 2.35 -1.25
C ALA A 197 0.76 2.97 -0.75
N LEU A 198 -0.35 2.22 -0.86
CA LEU A 198 -1.65 2.55 -0.27
C LEU A 198 -1.92 1.57 0.87
N GLU A 199 -2.21 2.11 2.08
CA GLU A 199 -2.30 1.33 3.32
C GLU A 199 -3.29 1.94 4.31
N ASP A 200 -3.94 1.09 5.12
CA ASP A 200 -4.91 1.53 6.13
C ASP A 200 -4.46 1.26 7.58
N SER A 201 -3.51 0.36 7.78
CA SER A 201 -3.12 -0.18 9.08
C SER A 201 -1.77 0.34 9.58
N VAL A 202 -1.58 0.35 10.91
CA VAL A 202 -0.31 0.75 11.53
C VAL A 202 0.84 -0.16 11.08
N PRO A 203 0.73 -1.50 11.13
CA PRO A 203 1.81 -2.37 10.65
C PRO A 203 2.10 -2.18 9.16
N GLY A 204 1.06 -1.94 8.37
CA GLY A 204 1.19 -1.77 6.93
C GLY A 204 1.91 -0.48 6.55
N VAL A 205 1.51 0.68 7.10
CA VAL A 205 2.23 1.95 6.84
C VAL A 205 3.68 1.89 7.32
N GLN A 206 3.93 1.24 8.47
CA GLN A 206 5.30 1.05 8.96
C GLN A 206 6.14 0.20 8.00
N SER A 207 5.57 -0.89 7.47
CA SER A 207 6.21 -1.76 6.49
C SER A 207 6.57 -1.03 5.19
N ALA A 208 5.61 -0.28 4.63
CA ALA A 208 5.79 0.49 3.41
C ALA A 208 6.84 1.61 3.56
N MET A 209 6.77 2.36 4.66
CA MET A 209 7.73 3.42 4.98
C MET A 209 9.14 2.85 5.23
N ALA A 210 9.25 1.72 5.95
CA ALA A 210 10.53 1.04 6.18
C ALA A 210 11.14 0.48 4.88
N ALA A 211 10.32 0.17 3.87
CA ALA A 211 10.77 -0.19 2.53
C ALA A 211 11.22 1.01 1.70
N GLY A 212 11.06 2.24 2.19
CA GLY A 212 11.45 3.48 1.50
C GLY A 212 10.42 3.97 0.48
N LEU A 213 9.17 3.52 0.56
CA LEU A 213 8.08 3.93 -0.34
C LEU A 213 7.46 5.25 0.12
N LEU A 214 7.09 6.09 -0.85
CA LEU A 214 6.07 7.11 -0.58
C LEU A 214 4.78 6.41 -0.18
N THR A 215 4.34 6.65 1.05
CA THR A 215 3.20 5.91 1.63
C THR A 215 2.01 6.84 1.82
N ILE A 216 0.85 6.41 1.35
CA ILE A 216 -0.43 7.07 1.58
C ILE A 216 -1.22 6.20 2.56
N GLY A 217 -1.42 6.73 3.78
CA GLY A 217 -2.27 6.09 4.78
C GLY A 217 -3.74 6.46 4.57
N ILE A 218 -4.63 5.48 4.52
CA ILE A 218 -6.07 5.64 4.39
C ILE A 218 -6.74 4.99 5.62
N PRO A 219 -6.80 5.66 6.79
CA PRO A 219 -7.28 5.07 8.02
C PRO A 219 -8.66 4.44 7.86
N HIS A 220 -8.86 3.26 8.44
CA HIS A 220 -10.15 2.56 8.41
C HIS A 220 -10.58 2.10 9.81
N SER A 221 -10.36 0.85 10.17
CA SER A 221 -10.83 0.28 11.45
C SER A 221 -10.05 0.79 12.65
N VAL A 222 -8.78 1.17 12.44
CA VAL A 222 -7.89 1.71 13.48
C VAL A 222 -7.32 3.05 13.02
N PRO A 223 -7.30 4.09 13.89
CA PRO A 223 -6.67 5.35 13.56
C PRO A 223 -5.17 5.16 13.31
N LEU A 224 -4.64 5.83 12.30
CA LEU A 224 -3.20 5.92 12.08
C LEU A 224 -2.61 7.07 12.91
N PRO A 225 -1.55 6.84 13.70
CA PRO A 225 -0.83 7.93 14.38
C PRO A 225 -0.36 8.98 13.37
N ALA A 226 -0.32 10.25 13.77
CA ALA A 226 0.24 11.29 12.92
C ALA A 226 1.73 11.00 12.64
N ASP A 227 2.12 11.10 11.38
CA ASP A 227 3.49 10.90 10.94
C ASP A 227 3.80 11.81 9.75
N PRO A 228 4.81 12.72 9.86
CA PRO A 228 5.16 13.63 8.77
C PRO A 228 5.82 12.93 7.58
N GLY A 229 6.28 11.69 7.74
CA GLY A 229 6.92 10.90 6.68
C GLY A 229 5.93 10.24 5.72
N ARG A 230 4.60 10.46 5.89
CA ARG A 230 3.58 9.92 4.98
C ARG A 230 2.48 10.93 4.70
N VAL A 231 1.81 10.71 3.57
CA VAL A 231 0.55 11.38 3.25
C VAL A 231 -0.61 10.65 3.91
N THR A 232 -1.64 11.35 4.33
CA THR A 232 -2.88 10.72 4.84
C THR A 232 -4.07 11.21 4.03
N TRP A 233 -4.88 10.27 3.54
CA TRP A 233 -6.16 10.53 2.89
C TRP A 233 -7.29 9.95 3.73
N ASP A 234 -8.39 10.65 3.87
CA ASP A 234 -9.55 10.14 4.61
C ASP A 234 -10.26 9.02 3.84
N THR A 235 -10.16 9.01 2.50
CA THR A 235 -10.83 8.06 1.63
C THR A 235 -10.15 8.00 0.26
N LEU A 236 -10.36 6.89 -0.47
CA LEU A 236 -10.04 6.77 -1.89
C LEU A 236 -11.18 7.27 -2.81
N ALA A 237 -12.35 7.62 -2.25
CA ALA A 237 -13.45 8.17 -3.04
C ALA A 237 -13.00 9.43 -3.78
N GLU A 238 -13.34 9.49 -5.08
CA GLU A 238 -12.99 10.60 -5.98
C GLU A 238 -11.49 10.76 -6.29
N ARG A 239 -10.61 9.92 -5.71
CA ARG A 239 -9.17 9.92 -6.04
C ARG A 239 -8.93 9.38 -7.45
N ARG A 240 -7.94 9.97 -8.11
CA ARG A 240 -7.54 9.66 -9.48
C ARG A 240 -6.03 9.39 -9.56
N ALA A 241 -5.62 8.76 -10.64
CA ALA A 241 -4.20 8.58 -10.96
C ALA A 241 -3.42 9.89 -10.92
N GLU A 242 -4.04 10.99 -11.37
CA GLU A 242 -3.46 12.33 -11.36
C GLU A 242 -3.08 12.82 -9.95
N ASP A 243 -3.87 12.47 -8.92
CA ASP A 243 -3.55 12.83 -7.54
C ASP A 243 -2.24 12.18 -7.09
N LEU A 244 -2.03 10.89 -7.42
CA LEU A 244 -0.82 10.16 -7.08
C LEU A 244 0.39 10.66 -7.91
N ILE A 245 0.18 10.93 -9.19
CA ILE A 245 1.21 11.50 -10.08
C ILE A 245 1.66 12.87 -9.54
N SER A 246 0.70 13.70 -9.14
CA SER A 246 0.98 15.03 -8.60
C SER A 246 1.74 14.98 -7.27
N LEU A 247 1.35 14.09 -6.34
CA LEU A 247 2.08 13.86 -5.09
C LEU A 247 3.52 13.43 -5.35
N LYS A 248 3.70 12.52 -6.31
CA LYS A 248 5.02 12.03 -6.68
C LYS A 248 5.90 13.13 -7.26
N ALA A 249 5.35 14.02 -8.10
CA ALA A 249 6.06 15.14 -8.70
C ALA A 249 6.47 16.22 -7.66
N GLN A 250 5.74 16.34 -6.57
CA GLN A 250 6.05 17.29 -5.48
C GLN A 250 7.21 16.84 -4.59
N GLY A 251 7.63 15.60 -4.69
CA GLY A 251 8.75 15.06 -3.90
C GLY A 251 8.45 14.97 -2.40
N VAL A 252 7.16 14.74 -2.08
CA VAL A 252 6.69 14.56 -0.69
C VAL A 252 7.21 13.25 -0.14
#